data_7405bf8a594a1335ae1b24544f8a4954
#
_entry.id   7405bf8a594a1335ae1b24544f8a4954
#
_cell.length_a   1.000
_cell.length_b   1.000
_cell.length_c   1.000
_cell.angle_alpha   90.00
_cell.angle_beta   90.00
_cell.angle_gamma   90.00
#
_symmetry.space_group_name_H-M   'P 1'
#
loop_
_entity.id
_entity.type
_entity.pdbx_description
1 polymer ?
#
loop_
_entity_poly.entity_id
_entity_poly.type
_entity_poly.pdbx_seq_one_letter_code
_entity_poly.pdbx_strand_id
1 'polypeptide(L)'
;FDEESQLSKASNTNINTPIIISELIIATSGDKKKFLLNADNIFLNESFQQIKYSYPGTYKGFKLGSLSKSKTRYDKIRNYPENTDIVVNYFYESKYPSKRGGSAITDSRNVSILIQHSLVKMPEENFKSRKDDSRVGFFTTKSNDMTSVDQVNYRDFINKWRLEKKDTTQLLSEPIKPIVWWIENTTPLEFRDIIKEGVERWNIAFEKAGFINAVQVKVQPDTADWDAGDIRYNVLRWTSSPNPPWGGYGPSFVNPRTGEILGADIMLEWSYITNRIVADDLFNESHQVDNHICSASRIQ
;
A
#
# COMPACT_ATOMS: atom_id res chain seq x y z
N PHE A 1 -6.52 -26.22 -0.76
CA PHE A 1 -5.98 -27.10 -1.83
C PHE A 1 -5.67 -28.45 -1.20
N ASP A 2 -5.96 -29.55 -1.91
CA ASP A 2 -5.57 -30.88 -1.49
C ASP A 2 -4.14 -31.17 -2.00
N GLU A 3 -3.16 -30.93 -1.14
CA GLU A 3 -1.73 -31.12 -1.46
C GLU A 3 -1.37 -32.60 -1.71
N GLU A 4 -2.18 -33.53 -1.25
CA GLU A 4 -1.99 -34.97 -1.40
C GLU A 4 -2.59 -35.54 -2.72
N SER A 5 -3.37 -34.75 -3.43
CA SER A 5 -4.03 -35.19 -4.67
C SER A 5 -3.02 -35.54 -5.78
N GLN A 6 -3.41 -36.44 -6.67
CA GLN A 6 -2.57 -36.82 -7.82
C GLN A 6 -2.31 -35.62 -8.76
N LEU A 7 -3.28 -34.71 -8.89
CA LEU A 7 -3.12 -33.48 -9.67
C LEU A 7 -2.10 -32.53 -9.02
N SER A 8 -2.08 -32.42 -7.70
CA SER A 8 -1.07 -31.65 -6.97
C SER A 8 0.33 -32.21 -7.21
N LYS A 9 0.49 -33.53 -7.11
CA LYS A 9 1.77 -34.21 -7.39
C LYS A 9 2.21 -33.99 -8.84
N ALA A 10 1.30 -34.06 -9.80
CA ALA A 10 1.60 -33.81 -11.21
C ALA A 10 2.00 -32.35 -11.47
N SER A 11 1.30 -31.40 -10.86
CA SER A 11 1.63 -29.98 -10.96
C SER A 11 3.03 -29.68 -10.40
N ASN A 12 3.35 -30.19 -9.23
CA ASN A 12 4.64 -29.99 -8.58
C ASN A 12 5.82 -30.56 -9.38
N THR A 13 5.58 -31.56 -10.24
CA THR A 13 6.62 -32.09 -11.12
C THR A 13 7.02 -31.08 -12.21
N ASN A 14 6.09 -30.23 -12.66
CA ASN A 14 6.29 -29.31 -13.77
C ASN A 14 6.49 -27.85 -13.33
N ILE A 15 6.16 -27.52 -12.06
CA ILE A 15 6.31 -26.17 -11.51
C ILE A 15 7.60 -26.12 -10.69
N ASN A 16 8.58 -25.44 -11.22
CA ASN A 16 9.83 -25.20 -10.50
C ASN A 16 9.69 -23.96 -9.60
N THR A 17 10.12 -24.04 -8.34
CA THR A 17 10.19 -22.89 -7.45
C THR A 17 11.37 -22.00 -7.86
N PRO A 18 11.16 -20.77 -8.33
CA PRO A 18 12.27 -19.90 -8.72
C PRO A 18 13.08 -19.49 -7.51
N ILE A 19 14.40 -19.57 -7.64
CA ILE A 19 15.35 -19.04 -6.66
C ILE A 19 15.62 -17.58 -7.03
N ILE A 20 15.23 -16.65 -6.18
CA ILE A 20 15.47 -15.21 -6.39
C ILE A 20 16.89 -14.85 -5.96
N ILE A 21 17.33 -15.35 -4.80
CA ILE A 21 18.64 -15.05 -4.21
C ILE A 21 19.13 -16.29 -3.46
N SER A 22 20.46 -16.45 -3.46
CA SER A 22 21.16 -17.44 -2.63
C SER A 22 22.32 -16.75 -1.92
N GLU A 23 22.35 -16.83 -0.58
CA GLU A 23 23.37 -16.22 0.27
C GLU A 23 24.00 -17.20 1.23
N LEU A 24 25.26 -16.96 1.56
CA LEU A 24 25.98 -17.76 2.54
C LEU A 24 25.53 -17.40 3.95
N ILE A 25 25.31 -18.45 4.78
CA ILE A 25 25.08 -18.28 6.20
C ILE A 25 26.44 -17.99 6.87
N ILE A 26 26.57 -16.77 7.44
CA ILE A 26 27.79 -16.32 8.13
C ILE A 26 27.85 -16.93 9.53
N ALA A 27 26.70 -16.96 10.22
CA ALA A 27 26.58 -17.52 11.56
C ALA A 27 25.18 -18.04 11.81
N THR A 28 25.06 -18.94 12.78
CA THR A 28 23.76 -19.51 13.20
C THR A 28 23.65 -19.38 14.71
N SER A 29 22.45 -19.06 15.23
CA SER A 29 22.18 -19.04 16.67
C SER A 29 22.35 -20.44 17.29
N GLY A 30 22.59 -20.50 18.60
CA GLY A 30 22.78 -21.77 19.30
C GLY A 30 21.58 -22.72 19.20
N ASP A 31 20.36 -22.19 19.10
CA ASP A 31 19.11 -22.94 18.88
C ASP A 31 18.85 -23.28 17.39
N LYS A 32 19.77 -22.91 16.49
CA LYS A 32 19.70 -23.11 15.04
C LYS A 32 18.43 -22.52 14.36
N LYS A 33 17.77 -21.56 15.00
CA LYS A 33 16.54 -20.94 14.48
C LYS A 33 16.78 -19.59 13.80
N LYS A 34 17.94 -18.98 14.02
CA LYS A 34 18.30 -17.67 13.44
C LYS A 34 19.58 -17.80 12.65
N PHE A 35 19.61 -17.15 11.51
CA PHE A 35 20.75 -17.14 10.60
C PHE A 35 21.20 -15.70 10.34
N LEU A 36 22.50 -15.48 10.35
CA LEU A 36 23.12 -14.23 9.96
C LEU A 36 23.56 -14.32 8.50
N LEU A 37 23.13 -13.39 7.68
CA LEU A 37 23.43 -13.29 6.25
C LEU A 37 23.99 -11.92 5.94
N ASN A 38 24.70 -11.79 4.78
CA ASN A 38 25.00 -10.49 4.22
C ASN A 38 23.77 -9.98 3.44
N ALA A 39 23.15 -8.91 3.91
CA ALA A 39 21.95 -8.34 3.31
C ALA A 39 22.23 -7.46 2.08
N ASP A 40 23.47 -7.05 1.83
CA ASP A 40 23.82 -6.14 0.73
C ASP A 40 23.51 -6.75 -0.64
N ASN A 41 23.78 -8.03 -0.81
CA ASN A 41 23.46 -8.74 -2.05
C ASN A 41 21.96 -8.96 -2.24
N ILE A 42 21.17 -8.81 -1.18
CA ILE A 42 19.71 -8.95 -1.22
C ILE A 42 19.08 -7.61 -1.59
N PHE A 43 19.45 -6.53 -0.93
CA PHE A 43 18.73 -5.26 -0.98
C PHE A 43 19.44 -4.16 -1.77
N LEU A 44 20.78 -4.19 -1.93
CA LEU A 44 21.51 -3.15 -2.68
C LEU A 44 21.59 -3.43 -4.19
N ASN A 45 20.65 -4.19 -4.71
CA ASN A 45 20.48 -4.49 -6.13
C ASN A 45 18.99 -4.61 -6.48
N GLU A 46 18.66 -4.92 -7.72
CA GLU A 46 17.26 -5.04 -8.19
C GLU A 46 16.71 -6.48 -8.12
N SER A 47 17.31 -7.38 -7.33
CA SER A 47 16.89 -8.79 -7.27
C SER A 47 15.51 -8.97 -6.64
N PHE A 48 15.18 -8.16 -5.64
CA PHE A 48 13.85 -8.19 -5.00
C PHE A 48 12.78 -7.50 -5.83
N GLN A 49 13.15 -6.41 -6.50
CA GLN A 49 12.22 -5.64 -7.33
C GLN A 49 12.98 -4.94 -8.45
N GLN A 50 12.56 -5.18 -9.66
CA GLN A 50 13.07 -4.45 -10.81
C GLN A 50 12.56 -3.01 -10.78
N ILE A 51 13.45 -2.04 -10.58
CA ILE A 51 13.16 -0.61 -10.57
C ILE A 51 13.33 -0.04 -11.99
N LYS A 52 14.41 -0.43 -12.64
CA LYS A 52 14.65 -0.05 -14.03
C LYS A 52 13.90 -0.98 -14.97
N TYR A 53 12.87 -0.44 -15.63
CA TYR A 53 12.16 -1.20 -16.65
C TYR A 53 13.03 -1.49 -17.88
N SER A 54 12.71 -2.60 -18.55
CA SER A 54 13.20 -2.87 -19.90
C SER A 54 12.43 -1.99 -20.88
N TYR A 55 13.13 -1.03 -21.49
CA TYR A 55 12.50 -0.11 -22.45
C TYR A 55 12.45 -0.75 -23.84
N PRO A 56 11.29 -0.74 -24.53
CA PRO A 56 11.22 -1.12 -25.94
C PRO A 56 12.17 -0.26 -26.78
N GLY A 57 12.72 -0.81 -27.86
CA GLY A 57 13.65 -0.09 -28.75
C GLY A 57 13.06 1.20 -29.33
N THR A 58 11.73 1.25 -29.46
CA THR A 58 10.95 2.42 -29.94
C THR A 58 10.75 3.50 -28.88
N TYR A 59 11.05 3.22 -27.60
CA TYR A 59 10.84 4.18 -26.52
C TYR A 59 11.76 5.39 -26.64
N LYS A 60 11.15 6.58 -26.83
CA LYS A 60 11.85 7.86 -27.00
C LYS A 60 11.86 8.74 -25.74
N GLY A 61 11.29 8.26 -24.62
CA GLY A 61 11.24 8.99 -23.36
C GLY A 61 12.57 8.96 -22.59
N PHE A 62 12.52 9.49 -21.37
CA PHE A 62 13.65 9.40 -20.44
C PHE A 62 13.92 7.94 -20.07
N LYS A 63 15.20 7.55 -20.11
CA LYS A 63 15.66 6.22 -19.71
C LYS A 63 16.55 6.34 -18.48
N LEU A 64 16.19 5.61 -17.44
CA LEU A 64 17.02 5.50 -16.24
C LEU A 64 18.38 4.90 -16.59
N GLY A 65 19.44 5.43 -15.99
CA GLY A 65 20.82 4.99 -16.19
C GLY A 65 21.09 3.57 -15.69
N SER A 66 22.34 3.25 -15.44
CA SER A 66 22.75 1.97 -14.82
C SER A 66 22.82 2.11 -13.32
N LEU A 67 22.44 1.07 -12.58
CA LEU A 67 22.55 1.04 -11.12
C LEU A 67 24.03 1.15 -10.71
N SER A 68 24.32 2.13 -9.87
CA SER A 68 25.65 2.34 -9.28
C SER A 68 25.71 1.61 -7.93
N LYS A 69 26.33 0.43 -7.92
CA LYS A 69 26.46 -0.37 -6.69
C LYS A 69 27.23 0.36 -5.59
N SER A 70 28.21 1.19 -5.94
CA SER A 70 29.04 1.92 -4.97
C SER A 70 28.32 3.10 -4.33
N LYS A 71 27.23 3.62 -4.95
CA LYS A 71 26.45 4.75 -4.44
C LYS A 71 25.08 4.33 -3.87
N THR A 72 24.59 3.14 -4.24
CA THR A 72 23.38 2.56 -3.67
C THR A 72 23.65 2.16 -2.21
N ARG A 73 22.78 2.58 -1.30
CA ARG A 73 22.99 2.40 0.13
C ARG A 73 21.68 2.32 0.91
N TYR A 74 21.75 1.74 2.08
CA TYR A 74 20.67 1.84 3.05
C TYR A 74 20.49 3.30 3.49
N ASP A 75 19.25 3.76 3.50
CA ASP A 75 18.87 5.06 4.03
C ASP A 75 18.37 4.89 5.48
N LYS A 76 17.45 3.96 5.69
CA LYS A 76 16.87 3.69 6.99
C LYS A 76 16.47 2.22 7.13
N ILE A 77 16.65 1.66 8.31
CA ILE A 77 16.13 0.33 8.69
C ILE A 77 15.32 0.51 9.96
N ARG A 78 14.08 0.03 9.94
CA ARG A 78 13.16 0.04 11.08
C ARG A 78 12.66 -1.36 11.32
N ASN A 79 12.76 -1.82 12.55
CA ASN A 79 12.32 -3.14 12.94
C ASN A 79 11.20 -3.02 13.96
N TYR A 80 10.04 -3.55 13.61
CA TYR A 80 8.85 -3.60 14.43
C TYR A 80 8.54 -5.04 14.84
N PRO A 81 7.63 -5.30 15.79
CA PRO A 81 7.30 -6.66 16.22
C PRO A 81 6.81 -7.61 15.11
N GLU A 82 6.11 -7.09 14.11
CA GLU A 82 5.50 -7.89 13.05
C GLU A 82 5.99 -7.57 11.63
N ASN A 83 6.83 -6.54 11.47
CA ASN A 83 7.46 -6.23 10.19
C ASN A 83 8.83 -5.57 10.35
N THR A 84 9.59 -5.60 9.28
CA THR A 84 10.84 -4.85 9.13
C THR A 84 10.79 -4.06 7.84
N ASP A 85 11.03 -2.75 7.93
CA ASP A 85 11.12 -1.84 6.79
C ASP A 85 12.57 -1.50 6.51
N ILE A 86 12.99 -1.72 5.29
CA ILE A 86 14.34 -1.44 4.81
C ILE A 86 14.23 -0.43 3.68
N VAL A 87 14.63 0.81 3.95
CA VAL A 87 14.64 1.88 2.95
C VAL A 87 16.01 1.92 2.30
N VAL A 88 16.03 1.77 0.99
CA VAL A 88 17.24 1.79 0.18
C VAL A 88 17.19 2.95 -0.79
N ASN A 89 18.27 3.71 -0.85
CA ASN A 89 18.48 4.74 -1.84
C ASN A 89 19.23 4.12 -3.03
N TYR A 90 18.49 3.81 -4.10
CA TYR A 90 19.02 3.29 -5.35
C TYR A 90 19.53 4.42 -6.21
N PHE A 91 20.79 4.36 -6.61
CA PHE A 91 21.44 5.41 -7.39
C PHE A 91 21.74 4.94 -8.81
N TYR A 92 21.24 5.70 -9.80
CA TYR A 92 21.39 5.40 -11.22
C TYR A 92 22.23 6.47 -11.91
N GLU A 93 23.16 6.04 -12.73
CA GLU A 93 24.09 6.89 -13.45
C GLU A 93 24.01 6.70 -14.96
N SER A 94 24.01 7.81 -15.70
CA SER A 94 24.12 7.83 -17.15
C SER A 94 25.06 8.95 -17.59
N LYS A 95 26.15 8.65 -18.24
CA LYS A 95 27.05 9.68 -18.78
C LYS A 95 26.36 10.56 -19.83
N TYR A 96 25.48 9.97 -20.62
CA TYR A 96 24.82 10.61 -21.75
C TYR A 96 23.32 10.29 -21.74
N PRO A 97 22.54 10.96 -20.90
CA PRO A 97 21.11 10.72 -20.85
C PRO A 97 20.43 11.20 -22.13
N SER A 98 19.53 10.39 -22.67
CA SER A 98 18.84 10.69 -23.94
C SER A 98 17.83 11.84 -23.82
N LYS A 99 17.34 12.12 -22.62
CA LYS A 99 16.34 13.14 -22.28
C LYS A 99 16.58 13.64 -20.85
N ARG A 100 16.06 14.85 -20.55
CA ARG A 100 16.18 15.44 -19.20
C ARG A 100 15.30 14.76 -18.14
N GLY A 101 14.25 14.03 -18.53
CA GLY A 101 13.28 13.49 -17.62
C GLY A 101 12.19 14.49 -17.24
N GLY A 102 11.37 14.15 -16.24
CA GLY A 102 10.31 15.02 -15.72
C GLY A 102 10.83 16.07 -14.73
N SER A 103 9.92 16.94 -14.26
CA SER A 103 10.24 18.04 -13.33
C SER A 103 10.84 17.58 -12.00
N ALA A 104 10.61 16.35 -11.59
CA ALA A 104 11.18 15.76 -10.38
C ALA A 104 12.67 15.37 -10.53
N ILE A 105 13.24 15.39 -11.74
CA ILE A 105 14.61 15.00 -12.02
C ILE A 105 15.45 16.26 -12.21
N THR A 106 16.27 16.61 -11.23
CA THR A 106 17.16 17.76 -11.29
C THR A 106 18.33 17.53 -12.26
N ASP A 107 18.96 16.37 -12.19
CA ASP A 107 20.05 15.97 -13.10
C ASP A 107 19.85 14.55 -13.61
N SER A 108 19.53 14.43 -14.89
CA SER A 108 19.27 13.14 -15.54
C SER A 108 20.48 12.23 -15.67
N ARG A 109 21.68 12.74 -15.39
CA ARG A 109 22.92 11.93 -15.30
C ARG A 109 22.99 11.13 -14.00
N ASN A 110 22.36 11.65 -12.95
CA ASN A 110 22.39 11.12 -11.59
C ASN A 110 20.98 11.11 -11.00
N VAL A 111 20.37 9.95 -10.91
CA VAL A 111 19.01 9.81 -10.39
C VAL A 111 19.02 8.93 -9.16
N SER A 112 18.41 9.43 -8.09
CA SER A 112 18.29 8.75 -6.82
C SER A 112 16.82 8.37 -6.58
N ILE A 113 16.55 7.12 -6.22
CA ILE A 113 15.20 6.60 -5.98
C ILE A 113 15.18 5.90 -4.63
N LEU A 114 14.35 6.39 -3.72
CA LEU A 114 14.11 5.75 -2.43
C LEU A 114 13.03 4.69 -2.59
N ILE A 115 13.36 3.45 -2.22
CA ILE A 115 12.43 2.32 -2.18
C ILE A 115 12.40 1.75 -0.77
N GLN A 116 11.22 1.56 -0.24
CA GLN A 116 10.99 0.83 1.01
C GLN A 116 10.62 -0.62 0.68
N HIS A 117 11.40 -1.55 1.23
CA HIS A 117 11.07 -2.97 1.24
C HIS A 117 10.49 -3.31 2.60
N SER A 118 9.23 -3.74 2.63
CA SER A 118 8.55 -4.15 3.86
C SER A 118 8.47 -5.66 3.93
N LEU A 119 9.16 -6.25 4.91
CA LEU A 119 9.11 -7.68 5.21
C LEU A 119 8.11 -7.89 6.34
N VAL A 120 6.97 -8.46 6.02
CA VAL A 120 5.85 -8.64 6.96
C VAL A 120 5.78 -10.08 7.42
N LYS A 121 5.67 -10.29 8.74
CA LYS A 121 5.43 -11.61 9.32
C LYS A 121 4.06 -12.10 8.89
N MET A 122 4.01 -13.26 8.24
CA MET A 122 2.75 -13.86 7.85
C MET A 122 1.99 -14.38 9.07
N PRO A 123 0.68 -14.09 9.18
CA PRO A 123 -0.16 -14.64 10.23
C PRO A 123 -0.33 -16.15 10.08
N GLU A 124 -0.82 -16.80 11.16
CA GLU A 124 -1.20 -18.20 11.10
C GLU A 124 -2.37 -18.44 10.13
N GLU A 125 -2.37 -19.59 9.45
CA GLU A 125 -3.32 -19.92 8.39
C GLU A 125 -4.68 -20.37 8.93
N ASN A 126 -5.43 -19.48 9.58
CA ASN A 126 -6.79 -19.75 10.03
C ASN A 126 -7.83 -18.75 9.47
N PHE A 127 -7.43 -17.94 8.47
CA PHE A 127 -8.32 -16.97 7.86
C PHE A 127 -9.27 -17.65 6.86
N LYS A 128 -10.58 -17.38 6.99
CA LYS A 128 -11.58 -17.87 6.04
C LYS A 128 -11.64 -16.97 4.81
N SER A 129 -10.94 -17.38 3.76
CA SER A 129 -10.97 -16.69 2.46
C SER A 129 -12.37 -16.68 1.86
N ARG A 130 -12.68 -15.66 1.09
CA ARG A 130 -13.90 -15.56 0.30
C ARG A 130 -13.54 -15.40 -1.17
N LYS A 131 -14.16 -16.22 -2.02
CA LYS A 131 -13.99 -16.14 -3.48
C LYS A 131 -14.67 -14.88 -4.02
N ASP A 132 -14.15 -14.40 -5.12
CA ASP A 132 -14.69 -13.29 -5.88
C ASP A 132 -16.09 -13.60 -6.44
N ASP A 133 -16.85 -12.54 -6.68
CA ASP A 133 -18.16 -12.58 -7.34
C ASP A 133 -18.18 -11.51 -8.44
N SER A 134 -18.24 -11.93 -9.67
CA SER A 134 -18.18 -11.06 -10.85
C SER A 134 -19.32 -10.01 -10.93
N ARG A 135 -20.35 -10.14 -10.09
CA ARG A 135 -21.46 -9.16 -9.99
C ARG A 135 -21.09 -7.93 -9.19
N VAL A 136 -20.01 -7.99 -8.42
CA VAL A 136 -19.55 -6.90 -7.55
C VAL A 136 -18.07 -6.67 -7.78
N GLY A 137 -17.67 -5.41 -7.94
CA GLY A 137 -16.26 -5.04 -8.06
C GLY A 137 -15.55 -5.09 -6.70
N PHE A 138 -14.67 -6.06 -6.52
CA PHE A 138 -13.78 -6.17 -5.35
C PHE A 138 -12.33 -6.01 -5.78
N PHE A 139 -11.49 -5.55 -4.87
CA PHE A 139 -10.06 -5.81 -4.99
C PHE A 139 -9.79 -7.26 -4.64
N THR A 140 -9.01 -7.93 -5.46
CA THR A 140 -8.78 -9.38 -5.33
C THR A 140 -7.31 -9.72 -5.34
N THR A 141 -6.99 -10.81 -4.65
CA THR A 141 -5.70 -11.49 -4.75
C THR A 141 -5.88 -12.69 -5.70
N LYS A 142 -5.11 -12.66 -6.78
CA LYS A 142 -5.18 -13.72 -7.82
C LYS A 142 -4.54 -15.01 -7.33
N SER A 143 -5.23 -16.13 -7.56
CA SER A 143 -4.72 -17.45 -7.25
C SER A 143 -5.15 -18.44 -8.31
N ASN A 144 -4.21 -19.19 -8.87
CA ASN A 144 -4.51 -20.28 -9.80
C ASN A 144 -4.52 -21.61 -9.05
N ASP A 145 -5.64 -22.32 -9.13
CA ASP A 145 -5.77 -23.66 -8.57
C ASP A 145 -5.40 -24.71 -9.63
N MET A 146 -4.13 -25.13 -9.63
CA MET A 146 -3.62 -26.11 -10.58
C MET A 146 -4.14 -27.53 -10.33
N THR A 147 -4.91 -27.74 -9.27
CA THR A 147 -5.56 -29.01 -8.92
C THR A 147 -7.04 -29.03 -9.32
N SER A 148 -7.57 -27.91 -9.82
CA SER A 148 -8.96 -27.81 -10.24
C SER A 148 -9.17 -28.48 -11.61
N VAL A 149 -10.26 -29.22 -11.72
CA VAL A 149 -10.77 -29.75 -12.99
C VAL A 149 -11.85 -28.87 -13.61
N ASP A 150 -12.15 -27.71 -13.00
CA ASP A 150 -13.11 -26.73 -13.50
C ASP A 150 -12.61 -26.12 -14.81
N GLN A 151 -13.52 -25.59 -15.63
CA GLN A 151 -13.17 -24.89 -16.86
C GLN A 151 -12.27 -23.67 -16.61
N VAL A 152 -12.39 -23.08 -15.42
CA VAL A 152 -11.61 -21.93 -14.98
C VAL A 152 -10.85 -22.33 -13.71
N ASN A 153 -9.54 -22.31 -13.80
CA ASN A 153 -8.65 -22.72 -12.71
C ASN A 153 -8.20 -21.59 -11.79
N TYR A 154 -8.60 -20.35 -12.03
CA TYR A 154 -8.31 -19.26 -11.12
C TYR A 154 -9.34 -19.18 -10.00
N ARG A 155 -8.86 -18.83 -8.81
CA ARG A 155 -9.64 -18.74 -7.57
C ARG A 155 -9.33 -17.43 -6.88
N ASP A 156 -9.74 -16.32 -7.50
CA ASP A 156 -9.48 -15.00 -6.94
C ASP A 156 -10.15 -14.84 -5.58
N PHE A 157 -9.37 -14.38 -4.61
CA PHE A 157 -9.83 -14.12 -3.26
C PHE A 157 -10.09 -12.63 -3.06
N ILE A 158 -11.25 -12.30 -2.52
CA ILE A 158 -11.59 -10.93 -2.14
C ILE A 158 -10.64 -10.44 -1.05
N ASN A 159 -10.06 -9.26 -1.25
CA ASN A 159 -9.28 -8.60 -0.21
C ASN A 159 -10.23 -8.06 0.86
N LYS A 160 -10.14 -8.60 2.06
CA LYS A 160 -11.03 -8.22 3.16
C LYS A 160 -10.34 -8.26 4.52
N TRP A 161 -10.85 -7.45 5.44
CA TRP A 161 -10.46 -7.48 6.84
C TRP A 161 -10.95 -8.77 7.52
N ARG A 162 -10.20 -9.21 8.53
CA ARG A 162 -10.64 -10.27 9.45
C ARG A 162 -11.63 -9.65 10.45
N LEU A 163 -12.91 -9.79 10.16
CA LEU A 163 -13.97 -9.40 11.07
C LEU A 163 -14.74 -10.65 11.51
N GLU A 164 -14.68 -10.96 12.79
CA GLU A 164 -15.36 -12.07 13.44
C GLU A 164 -16.22 -11.50 14.58
N LYS A 165 -17.49 -11.92 14.65
CA LYS A 165 -18.40 -11.45 15.69
C LYS A 165 -17.94 -11.92 17.06
N LYS A 166 -17.97 -11.02 18.04
CA LYS A 166 -17.72 -11.33 19.45
C LYS A 166 -18.83 -12.22 20.01
N ASP A 167 -20.08 -11.97 19.59
CA ASP A 167 -21.23 -12.80 19.88
C ASP A 167 -21.91 -13.23 18.56
N THR A 168 -21.74 -14.50 18.20
CA THR A 168 -22.30 -15.06 16.96
C THR A 168 -23.79 -15.34 17.03
N THR A 169 -24.41 -15.26 18.22
CA THR A 169 -25.85 -15.47 18.40
C THR A 169 -26.67 -14.21 18.10
N GLN A 170 -26.01 -13.05 18.09
CA GLN A 170 -26.66 -11.75 17.83
C GLN A 170 -26.64 -11.42 16.33
N LEU A 171 -27.71 -10.79 15.85
CA LEU A 171 -27.74 -10.23 14.48
C LEU A 171 -26.70 -9.14 14.32
N LEU A 172 -26.58 -8.25 15.32
CA LEU A 172 -25.59 -7.20 15.41
C LEU A 172 -24.65 -7.49 16.58
N SER A 173 -23.35 -7.50 16.36
CA SER A 173 -22.33 -7.73 17.37
C SER A 173 -21.11 -6.88 17.11
N GLU A 174 -20.39 -6.48 18.13
CA GLU A 174 -19.04 -5.95 17.97
C GLU A 174 -18.13 -7.02 17.37
N PRO A 175 -17.13 -6.64 16.56
CA PRO A 175 -16.09 -7.56 16.16
C PRO A 175 -15.16 -7.88 17.35
N ILE A 176 -14.56 -9.07 17.35
CA ILE A 176 -13.51 -9.45 18.31
C ILE A 176 -12.35 -8.43 18.24
N LYS A 177 -11.94 -8.06 17.00
CA LYS A 177 -10.91 -7.05 16.74
C LYS A 177 -11.50 -6.02 15.76
N PRO A 178 -11.75 -4.78 16.19
CA PRO A 178 -12.20 -3.73 15.29
C PRO A 178 -11.08 -3.27 14.35
N ILE A 179 -11.46 -2.65 13.25
CA ILE A 179 -10.55 -1.94 12.35
C ILE A 179 -10.27 -0.58 12.99
N VAL A 180 -9.10 -0.41 13.56
CA VAL A 180 -8.71 0.85 14.21
C VAL A 180 -7.84 1.66 13.25
N TRP A 181 -8.28 2.89 12.95
CA TRP A 181 -7.52 3.87 12.20
C TRP A 181 -6.93 4.92 13.15
N TRP A 182 -5.67 5.27 12.92
CA TRP A 182 -4.96 6.26 13.70
C TRP A 182 -4.69 7.50 12.87
N ILE A 183 -5.25 8.63 13.26
CA ILE A 183 -4.90 9.93 12.69
C ILE A 183 -3.50 10.27 13.14
N GLU A 184 -2.56 10.42 12.19
CA GLU A 184 -1.16 10.78 12.48
C GLU A 184 -1.10 12.12 13.23
N ASN A 185 -0.22 12.24 14.21
CA ASN A 185 -0.10 13.45 15.05
C ASN A 185 0.34 14.68 14.27
N THR A 186 0.89 14.51 13.07
CA THR A 186 1.22 15.61 12.13
C THR A 186 0.00 16.24 11.47
N THR A 187 -1.18 15.58 11.55
CA THR A 187 -2.43 16.12 10.99
C THR A 187 -2.85 17.38 11.74
N PRO A 188 -3.12 18.52 11.06
CA PRO A 188 -3.57 19.75 11.71
C PRO A 188 -4.84 19.52 12.52
N LEU A 189 -4.95 20.21 13.66
CA LEU A 189 -6.00 19.97 14.65
C LEU A 189 -7.39 20.20 14.06
N GLU A 190 -7.55 21.21 13.23
CA GLU A 190 -8.82 21.61 12.60
C GLU A 190 -9.40 20.55 11.65
N PHE A 191 -8.60 19.61 11.17
CA PHE A 191 -9.07 18.55 10.26
C PHE A 191 -9.33 17.21 10.94
N ARG A 192 -8.87 17.03 12.19
CA ARG A 192 -8.96 15.72 12.87
C ARG A 192 -10.38 15.24 13.07
N ASP A 193 -11.28 16.12 13.49
CA ASP A 193 -12.68 15.76 13.78
C ASP A 193 -13.44 15.39 12.50
N ILE A 194 -13.27 16.14 11.41
CA ILE A 194 -13.92 15.84 10.14
C ILE A 194 -13.39 14.57 9.50
N ILE A 195 -12.09 14.29 9.62
CA ILE A 195 -11.48 13.03 9.18
C ILE A 195 -12.05 11.87 9.98
N LYS A 196 -12.11 12.00 11.31
CA LYS A 196 -12.70 11.00 12.19
C LYS A 196 -14.14 10.69 11.81
N GLU A 197 -14.98 11.71 11.69
CA GLU A 197 -16.37 11.54 11.28
C GLU A 197 -16.49 10.83 9.92
N GLY A 198 -15.71 11.26 8.94
CA GLY A 198 -15.72 10.67 7.60
C GLY A 198 -15.37 9.17 7.61
N VAL A 199 -14.41 8.76 8.41
CA VAL A 199 -14.00 7.36 8.53
C VAL A 199 -15.02 6.56 9.35
N GLU A 200 -15.53 7.08 10.46
CA GLU A 200 -16.50 6.38 11.30
C GLU A 200 -17.87 6.19 10.61
N ARG A 201 -18.19 6.98 9.58
CA ARG A 201 -19.40 6.77 8.74
C ARG A 201 -19.44 5.40 8.06
N TRP A 202 -18.32 4.74 7.88
CA TRP A 202 -18.28 3.36 7.36
C TRP A 202 -19.01 2.37 8.27
N ASN A 203 -19.19 2.68 9.57
CA ASN A 203 -19.97 1.84 10.48
C ASN A 203 -21.40 1.63 9.99
N ILE A 204 -22.00 2.58 9.26
CA ILE A 204 -23.34 2.42 8.65
C ILE A 204 -23.38 1.21 7.70
N ALA A 205 -22.30 0.99 6.94
CA ALA A 205 -22.21 -0.17 6.04
C ALA A 205 -21.90 -1.46 6.82
N PHE A 206 -21.05 -1.39 7.84
CA PHE A 206 -20.73 -2.54 8.68
C PHE A 206 -21.91 -3.01 9.54
N GLU A 207 -22.77 -2.11 9.99
CA GLU A 207 -24.00 -2.48 10.69
C GLU A 207 -24.93 -3.29 9.80
N LYS A 208 -25.08 -2.93 8.52
CA LYS A 208 -25.83 -3.75 7.55
C LYS A 208 -25.20 -5.12 7.31
N ALA A 209 -23.90 -5.25 7.53
CA ALA A 209 -23.17 -6.52 7.47
C ALA A 209 -23.19 -7.29 8.81
N GLY A 210 -23.84 -6.73 9.85
CA GLY A 210 -24.02 -7.37 11.15
C GLY A 210 -22.95 -7.01 12.20
N PHE A 211 -22.21 -5.92 12.00
CA PHE A 211 -21.15 -5.47 12.92
C PHE A 211 -21.42 -4.05 13.41
N ILE A 212 -21.45 -3.83 14.72
CA ILE A 212 -21.45 -2.50 15.35
C ILE A 212 -20.04 -2.15 15.79
N ASN A 213 -19.69 -0.86 15.74
CA ASN A 213 -18.36 -0.36 16.14
C ASN A 213 -17.20 -1.06 15.42
N ALA A 214 -17.43 -1.47 14.18
CA ALA A 214 -16.42 -2.20 13.39
C ALA A 214 -15.21 -1.33 13.04
N VAL A 215 -15.45 -0.03 12.81
CA VAL A 215 -14.41 0.96 12.49
C VAL A 215 -14.33 1.95 13.65
N GLN A 216 -13.12 2.16 14.15
CA GLN A 216 -12.82 3.10 15.21
C GLN A 216 -11.69 4.03 14.77
N VAL A 217 -11.77 5.30 15.17
CA VAL A 217 -10.71 6.26 14.89
C VAL A 217 -10.12 6.79 16.20
N LYS A 218 -8.79 6.80 16.24
CA LYS A 218 -7.98 7.32 17.34
C LYS A 218 -6.98 8.33 16.81
N VAL A 219 -6.47 9.20 17.68
CA VAL A 219 -5.38 10.11 17.35
C VAL A 219 -4.08 9.54 17.90
N GLN A 220 -3.03 9.55 17.08
CA GLN A 220 -1.70 9.14 17.51
C GLN A 220 -1.20 10.09 18.61
N PRO A 221 -0.81 9.57 19.78
CA PRO A 221 -0.20 10.41 20.83
C PRO A 221 1.14 10.98 20.37
N ASP A 222 1.49 12.19 20.82
CA ASP A 222 2.81 12.78 20.53
C ASP A 222 3.96 11.97 21.19
N THR A 223 3.63 11.18 22.20
CA THR A 223 4.57 10.30 22.90
C THR A 223 4.62 8.88 22.34
N ALA A 224 3.95 8.63 21.19
CA ALA A 224 3.95 7.31 20.57
C ALA A 224 5.36 6.87 20.18
N ASP A 225 5.72 5.64 20.53
CA ASP A 225 6.99 4.98 20.18
C ASP A 225 6.92 4.21 18.85
N TRP A 226 5.83 4.37 18.11
CA TRP A 226 5.56 3.75 16.82
C TRP A 226 5.24 4.82 15.76
N ASP A 227 5.43 4.49 14.50
CA ASP A 227 5.07 5.33 13.35
C ASP A 227 4.26 4.52 12.31
N ALA A 228 3.88 5.16 11.21
CA ALA A 228 3.10 4.54 10.13
C ALA A 228 3.81 3.36 9.42
N GLY A 229 5.08 3.09 9.71
CA GLY A 229 5.77 1.89 9.23
C GLY A 229 5.40 0.63 10.01
N ASP A 230 4.83 0.75 11.20
CA ASP A 230 4.45 -0.39 12.02
C ASP A 230 3.10 -0.96 11.58
N ILE A 231 3.10 -2.12 10.94
CA ILE A 231 1.90 -2.75 10.36
C ILE A 231 0.77 -3.03 11.36
N ARG A 232 1.06 -3.00 12.66
CA ARG A 232 0.04 -3.17 13.70
C ARG A 232 -0.95 -2.00 13.79
N TYR A 233 -0.61 -0.86 13.18
CA TYR A 233 -1.39 0.37 13.19
C TYR A 233 -1.78 0.77 11.77
N ASN A 234 -3.07 0.95 11.53
CA ASN A 234 -3.53 1.53 10.27
C ASN A 234 -3.52 3.06 10.43
N VAL A 235 -2.75 3.75 9.63
CA VAL A 235 -2.51 5.18 9.83
C VAL A 235 -3.12 6.03 8.72
N LEU A 236 -3.85 7.06 9.14
CA LEU A 236 -4.30 8.15 8.27
C LEU A 236 -3.20 9.23 8.30
N ARG A 237 -2.39 9.24 7.25
CA ARG A 237 -1.22 10.11 7.15
C ARG A 237 -1.57 11.43 6.50
N TRP A 238 -0.99 12.49 7.03
CA TRP A 238 -1.08 13.80 6.43
C TRP A 238 0.18 14.09 5.62
N THR A 239 0.01 14.31 4.31
CA THR A 239 1.13 14.56 3.39
C THR A 239 0.95 15.89 2.68
N SER A 240 2.06 16.52 2.33
CA SER A 240 2.09 17.74 1.55
C SER A 240 3.21 17.64 0.53
N SER A 241 2.87 17.34 -0.71
CA SER A 241 3.82 17.14 -1.79
C SER A 241 3.75 18.28 -2.80
N PRO A 242 4.88 18.74 -3.34
CA PRO A 242 4.84 19.71 -4.43
C PRO A 242 4.27 19.06 -5.69
N ASN A 243 3.15 19.58 -6.20
CA ASN A 243 2.49 19.10 -7.42
C ASN A 243 2.08 17.60 -7.37
N PRO A 244 1.26 17.18 -6.39
CA PRO A 244 0.84 15.79 -6.26
C PRO A 244 -0.05 15.38 -7.44
N PRO A 245 0.13 14.17 -8.00
CA PRO A 245 -0.69 13.67 -9.11
C PRO A 245 -2.08 13.19 -8.66
N TRP A 246 -2.33 13.05 -7.37
CA TRP A 246 -3.59 12.58 -6.77
C TRP A 246 -3.84 13.22 -5.40
N GLY A 247 -5.10 13.21 -4.98
CA GLY A 247 -5.54 13.80 -3.70
C GLY A 247 -5.41 12.89 -2.50
N GLY A 248 -5.06 11.62 -2.72
CA GLY A 248 -4.85 10.63 -1.68
C GLY A 248 -4.52 9.27 -2.27
N TYR A 249 -3.92 8.43 -1.45
CA TYR A 249 -3.54 7.07 -1.81
C TYR A 249 -3.69 6.16 -0.58
N GLY A 250 -4.38 5.04 -0.76
CA GLY A 250 -4.68 4.10 0.33
C GLY A 250 -4.18 2.69 0.02
N PRO A 251 -2.88 2.39 0.21
CA PRO A 251 -2.36 1.04 0.06
C PRO A 251 -2.82 0.14 1.19
N SER A 252 -3.05 -1.13 0.87
CA SER A 252 -3.26 -2.20 1.86
C SER A 252 -2.22 -3.29 1.69
N PHE A 253 -1.80 -3.87 2.81
CA PHE A 253 -0.93 -5.05 2.86
C PHE A 253 -1.81 -6.29 2.94
N VAL A 254 -1.78 -7.10 1.90
CA VAL A 254 -2.67 -8.23 1.77
C VAL A 254 -1.89 -9.54 1.79
N ASN A 255 -2.37 -10.52 2.54
CA ASN A 255 -1.83 -11.86 2.51
C ASN A 255 -2.09 -12.49 1.13
N PRO A 256 -1.03 -12.77 0.34
CA PRO A 256 -1.19 -13.27 -1.03
C PRO A 256 -1.80 -14.68 -1.11
N ARG A 257 -1.87 -15.40 0.01
CA ARG A 257 -2.43 -16.76 0.07
C ARG A 257 -3.94 -16.76 0.36
N THR A 258 -4.45 -15.70 1.01
CA THR A 258 -5.80 -15.74 1.56
C THR A 258 -6.68 -14.55 1.19
N GLY A 259 -6.09 -13.43 0.76
CA GLY A 259 -6.79 -12.15 0.59
C GLY A 259 -7.07 -11.41 1.90
N GLU A 260 -6.52 -11.85 3.03
CA GLU A 260 -6.64 -11.13 4.31
C GLU A 260 -5.88 -9.81 4.27
N ILE A 261 -6.54 -8.71 4.60
CA ILE A 261 -5.88 -7.42 4.80
C ILE A 261 -5.21 -7.43 6.17
N LEU A 262 -3.88 -7.33 6.18
CA LEU A 262 -3.05 -7.36 7.39
C LEU A 262 -2.89 -5.98 8.01
N GLY A 263 -2.90 -4.94 7.18
CA GLY A 263 -2.81 -3.55 7.56
C GLY A 263 -3.05 -2.65 6.36
N ALA A 264 -3.29 -1.38 6.60
CA ALA A 264 -3.47 -0.40 5.54
C ALA A 264 -3.10 1.01 6.05
N ASP A 265 -2.59 1.84 5.14
CA ASP A 265 -2.39 3.25 5.37
C ASP A 265 -3.18 4.08 4.36
N ILE A 266 -3.57 5.27 4.74
CA ILE A 266 -4.19 6.23 3.84
C ILE A 266 -3.41 7.53 3.91
N MET A 267 -2.87 7.96 2.77
CA MET A 267 -2.24 9.26 2.64
C MET A 267 -3.26 10.28 2.15
N LEU A 268 -3.44 11.35 2.92
CA LEU A 268 -4.30 12.49 2.58
C LEU A 268 -3.38 13.62 2.11
N GLU A 269 -3.52 14.04 0.85
CA GLU A 269 -2.62 15.02 0.23
C GLU A 269 -3.19 16.43 0.36
N TRP A 270 -2.61 17.23 1.24
CA TRP A 270 -3.07 18.58 1.56
C TRP A 270 -3.01 19.55 0.37
N SER A 271 -1.92 19.52 -0.39
CA SER A 271 -1.76 20.43 -1.53
C SER A 271 -2.84 20.23 -2.60
N TYR A 272 -3.34 19.01 -2.76
CA TYR A 272 -4.45 18.73 -3.67
C TYR A 272 -5.77 19.28 -3.14
N ILE A 273 -6.02 19.16 -1.84
CA ILE A 273 -7.24 19.66 -1.19
C ILE A 273 -7.28 21.19 -1.26
N THR A 274 -6.17 21.87 -0.91
CA THR A 274 -6.09 23.33 -0.97
C THR A 274 -6.28 23.87 -2.38
N ASN A 275 -5.69 23.24 -3.39
CA ASN A 275 -5.88 23.65 -4.77
C ASN A 275 -7.34 23.54 -5.21
N ARG A 276 -8.08 22.56 -4.73
CA ARG A 276 -9.53 22.45 -4.98
C ARG A 276 -10.34 23.54 -4.31
N ILE A 277 -10.06 23.83 -3.04
CA ILE A 277 -10.74 24.90 -2.30
C ILE A 277 -10.53 26.26 -3.03
N VAL A 278 -9.29 26.57 -3.38
CA VAL A 278 -8.98 27.79 -4.12
C VAL A 278 -9.69 27.85 -5.47
N ALA A 279 -9.75 26.74 -6.20
CA ALA A 279 -10.46 26.68 -7.46
C ALA A 279 -11.98 26.90 -7.27
N ASP A 280 -12.59 26.25 -6.30
CA ASP A 280 -14.01 26.40 -5.99
C ASP A 280 -14.34 27.84 -5.57
N ASP A 281 -13.50 28.51 -4.78
CA ASP A 281 -13.67 29.91 -4.40
C ASP A 281 -13.61 30.83 -5.63
N LEU A 282 -12.62 30.65 -6.51
CA LEU A 282 -12.49 31.41 -7.74
C LEU A 282 -13.71 31.26 -8.66
N PHE A 283 -14.26 30.06 -8.79
CA PHE A 283 -15.45 29.82 -9.60
C PHE A 283 -16.72 30.37 -8.94
N ASN A 284 -16.84 30.29 -7.63
CA ASN A 284 -17.98 30.86 -6.90
C ASN A 284 -17.99 32.40 -6.95
N GLU A 285 -16.83 33.04 -6.86
CA GLU A 285 -16.71 34.51 -7.03
C GLU A 285 -17.06 34.93 -8.43
N SER A 286 -16.67 34.19 -9.49
CA SER A 286 -17.03 34.49 -10.87
C SER A 286 -18.54 34.39 -11.09
N HIS A 287 -19.25 33.47 -10.49
CA HIS A 287 -20.70 33.37 -10.53
C HIS A 287 -21.42 34.54 -9.83
N GLN A 288 -20.84 35.11 -8.77
CA GLN A 288 -21.38 36.30 -8.14
C GLN A 288 -21.20 37.56 -9.03
N VAL A 289 -20.08 37.66 -9.71
CA VAL A 289 -19.84 38.77 -10.66
C VAL A 289 -20.82 38.70 -11.85
N ASP A 290 -21.08 37.54 -12.41
CA ASP A 290 -22.05 37.35 -13.48
C ASP A 290 -23.50 37.70 -13.06
N ASN A 291 -23.87 37.38 -11.85
CA ASN A 291 -25.18 37.75 -11.30
C ASN A 291 -25.32 39.27 -11.07
N HIS A 292 -24.24 39.96 -10.76
CA HIS A 292 -24.25 41.42 -10.68
C HIS A 292 -24.29 42.09 -12.06
N ILE A 293 -23.63 41.55 -13.06
CA ILE A 293 -23.66 42.05 -14.43
C ILE A 293 -25.05 41.80 -15.05
N CYS A 294 -25.66 40.66 -14.83
CA CYS A 294 -27.01 40.38 -15.29
C CYS A 294 -28.08 41.24 -14.60
N SER A 295 -27.89 41.68 -13.36
CA SER A 295 -28.81 42.60 -12.68
C SER A 295 -28.69 44.03 -13.15
N ALA A 296 -27.50 44.48 -13.60
CA ALA A 296 -27.26 45.81 -14.12
C ALA A 296 -27.85 46.03 -15.52
N SER A 297 -28.02 44.99 -16.34
CA SER A 297 -28.64 45.06 -17.68
C SER A 297 -30.17 45.06 -17.69
N ARG A 298 -30.85 45.03 -16.53
CA ARG A 298 -32.31 45.14 -16.41
C ARG A 298 -32.80 46.52 -16.03
N ILE A 299 -31.94 47.54 -16.00
CA ILE A 299 -32.29 48.92 -15.77
C ILE A 299 -31.95 49.71 -17.07
N GLN A 300 -32.72 49.43 -18.14
CA GLN A 300 -32.96 50.34 -19.27
C GLN A 300 -34.37 50.14 -19.84
#